data_87810f6e6485044caaded3a1f2800aac
#
_entry.id   87810f6e6485044caaded3a1f2800aac
#
_cell.length_a   1.000
_cell.length_b   1.000
_cell.length_c   1.000
_cell.angle_alpha   90.00
_cell.angle_beta   90.00
_cell.angle_gamma   90.00
#
_symmetry.space_group_name_H-M   'P 1'
#
loop_
_entity.id
_entity.type
_entity.pdbx_description
1 polymer ?
#
loop_
_entity_poly.entity_id
_entity_poly.type
_entity_poly.pdbx_seq_one_letter_code
_entity_poly.pdbx_strand_id
1 'polypeptide(L)'
;VKPLLHKHGIEMTLADECFEVAGLPVIKASAVLSDGEHQIIRSAVSGVDIKQKGMAIPQTFGSASSYARKYLLNGIFLIDDTKDDDATNKHDKTAPVTSKLITLEDNSAEFVKATSFMKKGGTIGQIKSKYSMSTEVENKLIQSTK
;
A
#
# COMPACT_ATOMS: atom_id res chain seq x y z
N VAL A 1 0.68 -25.71 3.37
CA VAL A 1 -0.48 -26.13 4.17
C VAL A 1 -1.26 -27.26 3.51
N LYS A 2 -1.82 -27.09 2.27
CA LYS A 2 -2.67 -28.11 1.62
C LYS A 2 -2.09 -29.54 1.60
N PRO A 3 -0.80 -29.78 1.21
CA PRO A 3 -0.25 -31.13 1.22
C PRO A 3 -0.17 -31.75 2.61
N LEU A 4 0.05 -30.93 3.66
CA LEU A 4 0.10 -31.39 5.04
C LEU A 4 -1.29 -31.79 5.54
N LEU A 5 -2.31 -30.99 5.28
CA LEU A 5 -3.69 -31.30 5.63
C LEU A 5 -4.11 -32.63 4.99
N HIS A 6 -3.87 -32.77 3.67
CA HIS A 6 -4.18 -33.99 2.95
C HIS A 6 -3.44 -35.22 3.51
N LYS A 7 -2.13 -35.07 3.82
CA LYS A 7 -1.33 -36.15 4.44
C LYS A 7 -1.91 -36.65 5.75
N HIS A 8 -2.55 -35.77 6.53
CA HIS A 8 -3.15 -36.09 7.81
C HIS A 8 -4.66 -36.35 7.77
N GLY A 9 -5.26 -36.44 6.57
CA GLY A 9 -6.67 -36.68 6.40
C GLY A 9 -7.56 -35.53 6.88
N ILE A 10 -7.00 -34.31 6.92
CA ILE A 10 -7.74 -33.14 7.38
C ILE A 10 -8.27 -32.36 6.17
N GLU A 11 -9.57 -32.12 6.17
CA GLU A 11 -10.23 -31.24 5.22
C GLU A 11 -10.37 -29.85 5.80
N MET A 12 -10.22 -28.82 4.95
CA MET A 12 -10.47 -27.44 5.33
C MET A 12 -11.39 -26.76 4.33
N THR A 13 -12.47 -26.20 4.81
CA THR A 13 -13.40 -25.38 4.04
C THR A 13 -13.33 -23.93 4.50
N LEU A 14 -13.51 -23.00 3.56
CA LEU A 14 -13.58 -21.58 3.82
C LEU A 14 -14.90 -21.02 3.29
N ALA A 15 -15.54 -20.15 4.06
CA ALA A 15 -16.74 -19.42 3.67
C ALA A 15 -16.62 -17.95 4.09
N ASP A 16 -17.25 -17.07 3.32
CA ASP A 16 -17.38 -15.66 3.67
C ASP A 16 -18.85 -15.30 3.78
N GLU A 17 -19.17 -14.52 4.80
CA GLU A 17 -20.47 -13.93 5.03
C GLU A 17 -20.34 -12.42 5.09
N CYS A 18 -21.31 -11.70 4.50
CA CYS A 18 -21.41 -10.25 4.60
C CYS A 18 -22.53 -9.87 5.55
N PHE A 19 -22.26 -8.97 6.49
CA PHE A 19 -23.25 -8.45 7.42
C PHE A 19 -22.93 -7.00 7.78
N GLU A 20 -23.75 -6.38 8.60
CA GLU A 20 -23.60 -4.99 9.01
C GLU A 20 -23.35 -4.91 10.51
N VAL A 21 -22.41 -4.06 10.91
CA VAL A 21 -22.15 -3.71 12.31
C VAL A 21 -22.13 -2.19 12.44
N ALA A 22 -23.05 -1.65 13.20
CA ALA A 22 -23.15 -0.21 13.44
C ALA A 22 -23.18 0.65 12.14
N GLY A 23 -23.90 0.20 11.11
CA GLY A 23 -23.99 0.88 9.82
C GLY A 23 -22.80 0.66 8.89
N LEU A 24 -21.85 -0.19 9.26
CA LEU A 24 -20.67 -0.50 8.45
C LEU A 24 -20.76 -1.93 7.91
N PRO A 25 -20.55 -2.13 6.60
CA PRO A 25 -20.48 -3.46 6.03
C PRO A 25 -19.21 -4.17 6.49
N VAL A 26 -19.34 -5.44 6.84
CA VAL A 26 -18.28 -6.28 7.39
C VAL A 26 -18.29 -7.63 6.68
N ILE A 27 -17.13 -8.14 6.35
CA ILE A 27 -16.92 -9.52 5.89
C ILE A 27 -16.43 -10.36 7.07
N LYS A 28 -17.13 -11.47 7.32
CA LYS A 28 -16.70 -12.52 8.23
C LYS A 28 -16.23 -13.71 7.39
N ALA A 29 -14.96 -14.02 7.49
CA ALA A 29 -14.41 -15.27 6.98
C ALA A 29 -14.47 -16.34 8.05
N SER A 30 -14.90 -17.54 7.67
CA SER A 30 -14.97 -18.71 8.56
C SER A 30 -14.21 -19.87 7.94
N ALA A 31 -13.54 -20.66 8.77
CA ALA A 31 -12.89 -21.90 8.39
C ALA A 31 -13.38 -23.03 9.28
N VAL A 32 -13.60 -24.18 8.65
CA VAL A 32 -13.85 -25.45 9.33
C VAL A 32 -12.73 -26.39 8.93
N LEU A 33 -11.99 -26.90 9.94
CA LEU A 33 -11.07 -28.01 9.76
C LEU A 33 -11.74 -29.26 10.34
N SER A 34 -11.71 -30.37 9.61
CA SER A 34 -12.34 -31.62 10.03
C SER A 34 -11.43 -32.80 9.67
N ASP A 35 -11.35 -33.78 10.59
CA ASP A 35 -10.73 -35.09 10.37
C ASP A 35 -11.79 -36.18 10.08
N GLY A 36 -13.08 -35.78 9.92
CA GLY A 36 -14.20 -36.68 9.73
C GLY A 36 -14.98 -36.99 11.02
N GLU A 37 -14.34 -36.94 12.19
CA GLU A 37 -14.95 -37.19 13.50
C GLU A 37 -15.06 -35.90 14.31
N HIS A 38 -14.04 -35.05 14.25
CA HIS A 38 -13.96 -33.80 15.00
C HIS A 38 -13.87 -32.58 14.08
N GLN A 39 -14.26 -31.43 14.60
CA GLN A 39 -14.20 -30.19 13.87
C GLN A 39 -13.64 -29.05 14.71
N ILE A 40 -12.82 -28.23 14.10
CA ILE A 40 -12.36 -26.95 14.63
C ILE A 40 -12.93 -25.84 13.77
N ILE A 41 -13.74 -24.96 14.36
CA ILE A 41 -14.32 -23.81 13.65
C ILE A 41 -13.69 -22.54 14.20
N ARG A 42 -13.23 -21.67 13.30
CA ARG A 42 -12.69 -20.34 13.61
C ARG A 42 -13.24 -19.33 12.63
N SER A 43 -13.28 -18.07 13.06
CA SER A 43 -13.67 -16.97 12.20
C SER A 43 -12.87 -15.71 12.51
N ALA A 44 -12.74 -14.85 11.51
CA ALA A 44 -12.21 -13.51 11.65
C ALA A 44 -13.04 -12.53 10.82
N VAL A 45 -12.98 -11.25 11.15
CA VAL A 45 -13.79 -10.22 10.52
C VAL A 45 -12.89 -9.10 9.97
N SER A 46 -13.36 -8.47 8.90
CA SER A 46 -12.74 -7.27 8.33
C SER A 46 -13.83 -6.29 7.90
N GLY A 47 -13.67 -5.01 8.24
CA GLY A 47 -14.56 -3.95 7.76
C GLY A 47 -14.37 -3.69 6.27
N VAL A 48 -15.43 -3.25 5.59
CA VAL A 48 -15.40 -2.84 4.18
C VAL A 48 -15.47 -1.33 4.11
N ASP A 49 -14.42 -0.68 3.58
CA ASP A 49 -14.45 0.74 3.28
C ASP A 49 -15.06 1.00 1.90
N ILE A 50 -16.39 1.22 1.85
CA ILE A 50 -17.12 1.51 0.60
C ILE A 50 -16.82 2.90 0.04
N LYS A 51 -16.14 3.78 0.80
CA LYS A 51 -15.78 5.14 0.39
C LYS A 51 -14.31 5.24 -0.03
N GLN A 52 -13.58 4.13 -0.09
CA GLN A 52 -12.17 4.12 -0.45
C GLN A 52 -11.96 4.70 -1.86
N LYS A 53 -11.19 5.77 -1.93
CA LYS A 53 -10.87 6.43 -3.21
C LYS A 53 -10.07 5.50 -4.12
N GLY A 54 -10.46 5.46 -5.39
CA GLY A 54 -9.74 4.70 -6.42
C GLY A 54 -10.09 3.21 -6.49
N MET A 55 -11.00 2.72 -5.65
CA MET A 55 -11.48 1.34 -5.71
C MET A 55 -12.97 1.26 -6.03
N ALA A 56 -13.34 0.34 -6.91
CA ALA A 56 -14.75 0.02 -7.13
C ALA A 56 -15.31 -0.79 -5.94
N ILE A 57 -16.61 -0.69 -5.68
CA ILE A 57 -17.27 -1.42 -4.55
C ILE A 57 -16.92 -2.91 -4.53
N PRO A 58 -16.98 -3.67 -5.66
CA PRO A 58 -16.58 -5.09 -5.63
C PRO A 58 -15.12 -5.32 -5.19
N GLN A 59 -14.22 -4.38 -5.50
CA GLN A 59 -12.82 -4.46 -5.11
C GLN A 59 -12.64 -4.24 -3.60
N THR A 60 -13.42 -3.32 -2.98
CA THR A 60 -13.37 -3.11 -1.53
C THR A 60 -13.85 -4.33 -0.76
N PHE A 61 -14.91 -5.01 -1.24
CA PHE A 61 -15.38 -6.28 -0.66
C PHE A 61 -14.34 -7.40 -0.83
N GLY A 62 -13.72 -7.53 -2.02
CA GLY A 62 -12.66 -8.50 -2.28
C GLY A 62 -11.43 -8.28 -1.40
N SER A 63 -11.05 -7.02 -1.18
CA SER A 63 -9.98 -6.66 -0.26
C SER A 63 -10.32 -7.07 1.17
N ALA A 64 -11.51 -6.71 1.68
CA ALA A 64 -11.96 -7.07 3.02
C ALA A 64 -12.01 -8.58 3.23
N SER A 65 -12.49 -9.35 2.24
CA SER A 65 -12.47 -10.82 2.26
C SER A 65 -11.03 -11.35 2.39
N SER A 66 -10.10 -10.81 1.62
CA SER A 66 -8.68 -11.21 1.68
C SER A 66 -8.07 -10.96 3.06
N TYR A 67 -8.33 -9.80 3.66
CA TYR A 67 -7.89 -9.48 5.00
C TYR A 67 -8.52 -10.38 6.07
N ALA A 68 -9.84 -10.59 6.01
CA ALA A 68 -10.52 -11.48 6.95
C ALA A 68 -9.93 -12.91 6.90
N ARG A 69 -9.70 -13.45 5.70
CA ARG A 69 -9.08 -14.77 5.52
C ARG A 69 -7.61 -14.80 5.98
N LYS A 70 -6.84 -13.74 5.77
CA LYS A 70 -5.46 -13.62 6.28
C LYS A 70 -5.45 -13.76 7.81
N TYR A 71 -6.24 -12.95 8.52
CA TYR A 71 -6.30 -13.00 9.99
C TYR A 71 -6.83 -14.33 10.51
N LEU A 72 -7.84 -14.89 9.84
CA LEU A 72 -8.37 -16.21 10.16
C LEU A 72 -7.30 -17.29 10.09
N LEU A 73 -6.57 -17.37 8.98
CA LEU A 73 -5.56 -18.40 8.75
C LEU A 73 -4.35 -18.21 9.65
N ASN A 74 -3.94 -16.97 9.91
CA ASN A 74 -2.88 -16.68 10.87
C ASN A 74 -3.27 -17.16 12.27
N GLY A 75 -4.49 -16.91 12.69
CA GLY A 75 -4.99 -17.39 14.00
C GLY A 75 -5.14 -18.91 14.10
N ILE A 76 -5.53 -19.61 13.02
CA ILE A 76 -5.65 -21.06 13.01
C ILE A 76 -4.28 -21.74 13.07
N PHE A 77 -3.32 -21.23 12.28
CA PHE A 77 -1.99 -21.85 12.13
C PHE A 77 -0.94 -21.24 13.05
N LEU A 78 -1.34 -20.31 13.93
CA LEU A 78 -0.42 -19.60 14.85
C LEU A 78 0.76 -18.98 14.10
N ILE A 79 0.48 -18.43 12.92
CA ILE A 79 1.48 -17.74 12.11
C ILE A 79 1.64 -16.34 12.68
N ASP A 80 2.84 -16.03 13.15
CA ASP A 80 3.19 -14.71 13.62
C ASP A 80 3.65 -13.84 12.45
N ASP A 81 2.87 -12.78 12.16
CA ASP A 81 3.16 -11.78 11.14
C ASP A 81 4.15 -10.72 11.67
N THR A 82 5.27 -11.15 12.28
CA THR A 82 6.30 -10.22 12.78
C THR A 82 6.95 -9.37 11.70
N LYS A 83 6.69 -9.67 10.43
CA LYS A 83 7.02 -8.84 9.27
C LYS A 83 5.75 -8.48 8.50
N ASP A 84 4.83 -7.81 9.18
CA ASP A 84 3.68 -7.25 8.49
C ASP A 84 4.18 -6.11 7.59
N ASP A 85 4.01 -6.25 6.27
CA ASP A 85 4.30 -5.16 5.32
C ASP A 85 3.44 -3.93 5.64
N ASP A 86 2.31 -4.08 6.34
CA ASP A 86 1.51 -2.98 6.88
C ASP A 86 2.24 -2.21 8.00
N ALA A 87 3.19 -2.81 8.71
CA ALA A 87 4.04 -2.09 9.67
C ALA A 87 4.99 -1.09 8.97
N THR A 88 5.22 -1.25 7.67
CA THR A 88 5.96 -0.31 6.82
C THR A 88 5.05 0.71 6.15
N ASN A 89 3.73 0.54 6.22
CA ASN A 89 2.75 1.45 5.66
C ASN A 89 2.59 2.69 6.56
N LYS A 90 3.53 3.62 6.41
CA LYS A 90 3.54 4.92 7.09
C LYS A 90 2.49 5.86 6.48
N HIS A 91 1.21 5.48 6.50
CA HIS A 91 0.13 6.33 5.98
C HIS A 91 -0.14 7.58 6.82
N ASP A 92 0.50 7.75 8.00
CA ASP A 92 0.25 8.89 8.88
C ASP A 92 1.51 9.59 9.40
N LYS A 93 2.55 9.66 8.60
CA LYS A 93 3.54 10.71 8.79
C LYS A 93 3.83 11.30 7.44
N THR A 94 3.47 12.56 7.25
CA THR A 94 4.08 13.46 6.28
C THR A 94 5.60 13.33 6.39
N ALA A 95 6.14 12.20 5.93
CA ALA A 95 7.53 12.13 5.59
C ALA A 95 7.69 12.97 4.32
N PRO A 96 8.63 13.89 4.27
CA PRO A 96 8.95 14.56 3.02
C PRO A 96 9.20 13.43 2.02
N VAL A 97 8.45 13.45 0.91
CA VAL A 97 8.73 12.62 -0.26
C VAL A 97 10.14 13.00 -0.69
N THR A 98 11.14 12.27 -0.23
CA THR A 98 12.44 12.24 -0.85
C THR A 98 12.26 11.40 -2.13
N SER A 99 11.48 11.95 -3.07
CA SER A 99 11.73 11.67 -4.47
C SER A 99 13.22 11.94 -4.63
N LYS A 100 14.02 10.96 -5.07
CA LYS A 100 15.37 11.22 -5.53
C LYS A 100 15.21 12.32 -6.57
N LEU A 101 15.53 13.57 -6.16
CA LEU A 101 15.47 14.71 -7.05
C LEU A 101 16.37 14.36 -8.23
N ILE A 102 15.83 14.45 -9.43
CA ILE A 102 16.61 14.24 -10.65
C ILE A 102 17.77 15.26 -10.60
N THR A 103 19.00 14.80 -10.75
CA THR A 103 20.16 15.71 -10.76
C THR A 103 20.10 16.56 -12.02
N LEU A 104 20.06 17.87 -11.85
CA LEU A 104 20.12 18.82 -12.95
C LEU A 104 21.58 19.00 -13.35
N GLU A 105 21.94 18.52 -14.53
CA GLU A 105 23.25 18.66 -15.11
C GLU A 105 23.32 19.84 -16.09
N ASP A 106 24.48 20.46 -16.22
CA ASP A 106 24.70 21.54 -17.15
C ASP A 106 24.45 21.07 -18.59
N ASN A 107 23.80 21.91 -19.39
CA ASN A 107 23.43 21.61 -20.79
C ASN A 107 22.48 20.42 -21.01
N SER A 108 21.86 19.87 -19.95
CA SER A 108 20.81 18.85 -20.08
C SER A 108 19.50 19.45 -20.64
N ALA A 109 18.63 18.60 -21.16
CA ALA A 109 17.30 19.03 -21.63
C ALA A 109 16.48 19.63 -20.46
N GLU A 110 16.71 19.16 -19.24
CA GLU A 110 16.10 19.65 -18.01
C GLU A 110 16.65 21.04 -17.65
N PHE A 111 17.94 21.30 -17.87
CA PHE A 111 18.56 22.62 -17.66
C PHE A 111 17.96 23.67 -18.59
N VAL A 112 17.74 23.35 -19.86
CA VAL A 112 17.10 24.25 -20.84
C VAL A 112 15.65 24.56 -20.41
N LYS A 113 14.91 23.57 -19.93
CA LYS A 113 13.54 23.77 -19.40
C LYS A 113 13.55 24.64 -18.14
N ALA A 114 14.49 24.42 -17.23
CA ALA A 114 14.66 25.21 -16.00
C ALA A 114 14.99 26.66 -16.32
N THR A 115 15.89 26.93 -17.27
CA THR A 115 16.23 28.28 -17.75
C THR A 115 15.01 28.97 -18.35
N SER A 116 14.26 28.27 -19.20
CA SER A 116 13.03 28.80 -19.81
C SER A 116 11.97 29.13 -18.76
N PHE A 117 11.86 28.32 -17.70
CA PHE A 117 10.93 28.57 -16.59
C PHE A 117 11.34 29.80 -15.78
N MET A 118 12.63 30.00 -15.51
CA MET A 118 13.12 31.20 -14.83
C MET A 118 12.89 32.46 -15.65
N LYS A 119 13.10 32.42 -16.96
CA LYS A 119 12.80 33.55 -17.89
C LYS A 119 11.33 33.93 -17.91
N LYS A 120 10.42 33.02 -17.57
CA LYS A 120 8.98 33.24 -17.45
C LYS A 120 8.53 33.70 -16.05
N GLY A 121 9.48 34.06 -15.16
CA GLY A 121 9.19 34.57 -13.81
C GLY A 121 9.17 33.47 -12.75
N GLY A 122 9.61 32.26 -13.03
CA GLY A 122 9.79 31.21 -12.06
C GLY A 122 10.94 31.50 -11.08
N THR A 123 10.93 30.87 -9.91
CA THR A 123 11.96 31.06 -8.88
C THR A 123 12.90 29.87 -8.76
N ILE A 124 14.15 30.12 -8.39
CA ILE A 124 15.15 29.06 -8.15
C ILE A 124 14.68 28.06 -7.06
N GLY A 125 13.92 28.53 -6.06
CA GLY A 125 13.35 27.66 -5.02
C GLY A 125 12.39 26.62 -5.58
N GLN A 126 11.59 26.96 -6.58
CA GLN A 126 10.68 26.04 -7.26
C GLN A 126 11.43 25.00 -8.09
N ILE A 127 12.61 25.35 -8.63
CA ILE A 127 13.46 24.39 -9.33
C ILE A 127 14.13 23.44 -8.34
N LYS A 128 14.64 23.95 -7.21
CA LYS A 128 15.22 23.15 -6.12
C LYS A 128 14.23 22.16 -5.48
N SER A 129 12.94 22.42 -5.56
CA SER A 129 11.93 21.45 -5.09
C SER A 129 11.77 20.23 -6.01
N LYS A 130 12.20 20.34 -7.27
CA LYS A 130 12.08 19.26 -8.28
C LYS A 130 13.43 18.62 -8.65
N TYR A 131 14.52 19.38 -8.56
CA TYR A 131 15.84 18.97 -9.02
C TYR A 131 16.88 19.17 -7.94
N SER A 132 17.80 18.21 -7.82
CA SER A 132 19.05 18.36 -7.11
C SER A 132 20.09 18.96 -8.07
N MET A 133 20.88 19.95 -7.65
CA MET A 133 21.90 20.58 -8.49
C MET A 133 23.11 21.00 -7.68
N SER A 134 24.28 21.06 -8.33
CA SER A 134 25.48 21.62 -7.72
C SER A 134 25.41 23.14 -7.67
N THR A 135 26.21 23.74 -6.79
CA THR A 135 26.31 25.21 -6.68
C THR A 135 26.78 25.86 -8.00
N GLU A 136 27.55 25.17 -8.79
CA GLU A 136 28.02 25.65 -10.11
C GLU A 136 26.86 25.74 -11.10
N VAL A 137 26.00 24.69 -11.16
CA VAL A 137 24.82 24.63 -12.03
C VAL A 137 23.81 25.67 -11.61
N GLU A 138 23.61 25.88 -10.30
CA GLU A 138 22.77 26.93 -9.77
C GLU A 138 23.21 28.33 -10.19
N ASN A 139 24.49 28.65 -10.06
CA ASN A 139 25.07 29.95 -10.47
C ASN A 139 24.89 30.17 -11.96
N LYS A 140 25.14 29.17 -12.81
CA LYS A 140 24.93 29.26 -14.25
C LYS A 140 23.45 29.51 -14.60
N LEU A 141 22.54 28.87 -13.91
CA LEU A 141 21.10 29.05 -14.11
C LEU A 141 20.65 30.47 -13.78
N ILE A 142 21.18 31.07 -12.70
CA ILE A 142 20.90 32.45 -12.30
C ILE A 142 21.52 33.45 -13.30
N GLN A 143 22.73 33.16 -13.80
CA GLN A 143 23.38 34.02 -14.79
C GLN A 143 22.69 34.00 -16.16
N SER A 144 22.11 32.88 -16.56
CA SER A 144 21.42 32.74 -17.85
C SER A 144 20.04 33.46 -17.89
N THR A 145 19.63 34.06 -16.79
CA THR A 145 18.36 34.79 -16.64
C THR A 145 18.53 36.31 -16.46
N LYS A 146 19.77 36.77 -16.41
CA LYS A 146 20.12 38.20 -16.49
C LYS A 146 20.28 38.62 -17.95
#